data_684d84af6901bb2fe98a5df15522c487
#
_entry.id   684d84af6901bb2fe98a5df15522c487
#
_cell.length_a   1.000
_cell.length_b   1.000
_cell.length_c   1.000
_cell.angle_alpha   90.00
_cell.angle_beta   90.00
_cell.angle_gamma   90.00
#
_symmetry.space_group_name_H-M   'P 1'
#
loop_
_entity.id
_entity.type
_entity.pdbx_description
1 polymer ?
#
loop_
_entity_poly.entity_id
_entity_poly.type
_entity_poly.pdbx_seq_one_letter_code
_entity_poly.pdbx_strand_id
1 'polypeptide(L)'
;MCTRALLPSTTAIYPRAPSSLHRSPPRPPLLRIRPRPLLAATTPVAPSPAAAAAMDPVATWGLTPLAGADPEIYDLLEREKRRQRRGIELIASENFTSFAVMEALGSPLTNKYSEGMPGARYYGGNDVIDEIENLCRSRALAAFRLNPAAWGVNVQPYSGSPANFAAYTALLNPHDRIMGLDLPSGGHLTHGYYTSGGKKISATSIYFESLPYKVSATTGYIDYEKLEEKALDFRPKLIICGGSAYPRDWDYARLRAVADKVGALLLCDMAHISGLVAAQEAANPFEYCDVVTTTTHKSLRGPRAGMIFYRKGPKPPKKGQPEGAVYDYEDKINFAVFPSLQGGPHNHQIAALAIALQQTMTPGFKAYAKQVKANAVAIGKYLISKGYKMVTDGTENHLVLWDLRPLGLTGNKVEKLCDLCHITLNKNAVFGDSSALSPGGVRIGAPAMTSRGLVEKDFEQIGEFLHQAVTICLNIQKEHGKLLKDFNKGLVNNKDIENLRAQGAMALRPHTHDDDDDDDDAFWILSTPKQDRLISAPCVSGLVAFLSFAGSLFLGVVSHESYGNVSRVFAHNNSVVSALLCSHHYHLLCSHILPSLAMVD
;
A
#
# COMPACT_ATOMS: atom_id res chain seq x y z
N MET A 1 11.08 -37.39 54.90
CA MET A 1 12.46 -37.89 54.71
C MET A 1 12.74 -37.95 53.22
N CYS A 2 13.83 -37.43 52.80
CA CYS A 2 14.52 -37.32 51.52
C CYS A 2 14.43 -35.92 50.87
N THR A 3 15.29 -35.12 51.26
CA THR A 3 16.53 -34.48 50.82
C THR A 3 16.47 -33.77 49.47
N ARG A 4 16.44 -32.44 49.55
CA ARG A 4 16.75 -31.47 48.48
C ARG A 4 18.26 -31.60 48.10
N ALA A 5 18.52 -31.66 46.80
CA ALA A 5 19.84 -31.40 46.25
C ALA A 5 19.85 -29.99 45.62
N LEU A 6 20.67 -29.11 46.17
CA LEU A 6 21.03 -27.78 45.65
C LEU A 6 22.19 -27.96 44.68
N LEU A 7 22.10 -27.40 43.49
CA LEU A 7 23.22 -27.19 42.60
C LEU A 7 23.64 -25.70 42.65
N PRO A 8 24.93 -25.38 42.58
CA PRO A 8 25.44 -24.04 42.84
C PRO A 8 25.41 -23.16 41.56
N SER A 9 25.10 -21.89 41.78
CA SER A 9 25.23 -20.80 40.82
C SER A 9 26.71 -20.47 40.56
N THR A 10 27.16 -20.57 39.32
CA THR A 10 28.45 -20.03 38.86
C THR A 10 28.24 -18.66 38.25
N THR A 11 28.59 -17.63 39.01
CA THR A 11 28.76 -16.24 38.53
C THR A 11 30.12 -16.15 37.82
N ALA A 12 30.10 -15.93 36.49
CA ALA A 12 31.30 -15.59 35.74
C ALA A 12 31.59 -14.09 35.90
N ILE A 13 32.67 -13.77 36.60
CA ILE A 13 33.24 -12.43 36.73
C ILE A 13 34.15 -12.20 35.53
N TYR A 14 33.86 -11.22 34.69
CA TYR A 14 34.79 -10.72 33.68
C TYR A 14 35.61 -9.56 34.26
N PRO A 15 36.95 -9.56 34.12
CA PRO A 15 37.79 -8.48 34.62
C PRO A 15 37.74 -7.26 33.69
N ARG A 16 37.62 -6.06 34.24
CA ARG A 16 37.80 -4.78 33.57
C ARG A 16 39.26 -4.61 33.14
N ALA A 17 39.50 -4.31 31.87
CA ALA A 17 40.81 -3.88 31.37
C ALA A 17 40.96 -2.36 31.51
N PRO A 18 42.19 -1.86 31.71
CA PRO A 18 42.48 -0.45 31.96
C PRO A 18 42.46 0.38 30.68
N SER A 19 41.99 1.62 30.79
CA SER A 19 41.98 2.64 29.74
C SER A 19 43.40 3.01 29.31
N SER A 20 43.78 2.69 28.07
CA SER A 20 44.98 3.22 27.44
C SER A 20 44.56 4.15 26.27
N LEU A 21 45.04 5.39 26.34
CA LEU A 21 45.00 6.39 25.30
C LEU A 21 45.74 5.86 24.05
N HIS A 22 45.01 5.47 23.01
CA HIS A 22 45.61 5.18 21.70
C HIS A 22 45.41 6.33 20.74
N ARG A 23 46.55 6.91 20.30
CA ARG A 23 46.65 7.79 19.16
C ARG A 23 46.24 7.04 17.90
N SER A 24 45.35 7.63 17.14
CA SER A 24 44.90 7.13 15.83
C SER A 24 46.07 7.04 14.83
N PRO A 25 46.21 5.95 14.06
CA PRO A 25 47.19 5.85 12.99
C PRO A 25 46.80 6.79 11.82
N PRO A 26 47.81 7.27 11.02
CA PRO A 26 47.55 8.13 9.89
C PRO A 26 46.75 7.40 8.80
N ARG A 27 45.76 8.08 8.24
CA ARG A 27 44.94 7.59 7.13
C ARG A 27 45.83 7.31 5.89
N PRO A 28 45.65 6.17 5.21
CA PRO A 28 46.29 5.94 3.92
C PRO A 28 45.78 6.94 2.87
N PRO A 29 46.60 7.29 1.86
CA PRO A 29 46.20 8.25 0.85
C PRO A 29 45.04 7.73 0.02
N LEU A 30 44.00 8.55 -0.10
CA LEU A 30 42.84 8.29 -0.96
C LEU A 30 43.30 8.12 -2.41
N LEU A 31 43.11 6.92 -2.96
CA LEU A 31 43.21 6.70 -4.40
C LEU A 31 42.16 7.59 -5.07
N ARG A 32 42.64 8.66 -5.75
CA ARG A 32 41.80 9.47 -6.64
C ARG A 32 41.42 8.62 -7.85
N ILE A 33 40.25 7.98 -7.79
CA ILE A 33 39.60 7.44 -8.99
C ILE A 33 39.17 8.65 -9.82
N ARG A 34 39.80 8.88 -10.94
CA ARG A 34 39.36 9.87 -11.93
C ARG A 34 37.97 9.42 -12.44
N PRO A 35 36.93 10.28 -12.41
CA PRO A 35 35.70 9.95 -13.06
C PRO A 35 35.97 9.72 -14.56
N ARG A 36 35.61 8.56 -15.08
CA ARG A 36 35.49 8.34 -16.52
C ARG A 36 34.42 9.29 -17.05
N PRO A 37 34.60 9.93 -18.20
CA PRO A 37 33.53 10.71 -18.82
C PRO A 37 32.35 9.78 -19.08
N LEU A 38 31.15 10.21 -18.68
CA LEU A 38 29.90 9.57 -19.08
C LEU A 38 29.88 9.53 -20.61
N LEU A 39 30.02 8.34 -21.16
CA LEU A 39 29.73 8.11 -22.57
C LEU A 39 28.24 8.40 -22.76
N ALA A 40 27.95 9.24 -23.75
CA ALA A 40 26.60 9.47 -24.24
C ALA A 40 25.90 8.11 -24.43
N ALA A 41 24.61 8.03 -24.03
CA ALA A 41 23.77 6.86 -24.23
C ALA A 41 23.70 6.56 -25.74
N THR A 42 24.59 5.71 -26.21
CA THR A 42 24.41 5.05 -27.50
C THR A 42 23.37 3.97 -27.27
N THR A 43 22.29 3.99 -28.03
CA THR A 43 21.39 2.85 -28.20
C THR A 43 22.19 1.56 -28.19
N PRO A 44 21.86 0.57 -27.37
CA PRO A 44 22.61 -0.69 -27.35
C PRO A 44 22.49 -1.35 -28.72
N VAL A 45 23.58 -1.30 -29.48
CA VAL A 45 23.72 -2.11 -30.70
C VAL A 45 23.76 -3.55 -30.23
N ALA A 46 22.80 -4.35 -30.67
CA ALA A 46 22.80 -5.78 -30.40
C ALA A 46 24.16 -6.36 -30.80
N PRO A 47 24.83 -7.16 -29.95
CA PRO A 47 26.10 -7.77 -30.27
C PRO A 47 25.97 -8.62 -31.52
N SER A 48 26.99 -8.59 -32.40
CA SER A 48 27.02 -9.43 -33.60
C SER A 48 26.92 -10.92 -33.20
N PRO A 49 26.34 -11.79 -34.03
CA PRO A 49 26.20 -13.22 -33.72
C PRO A 49 27.52 -13.91 -33.35
N ALA A 50 28.65 -13.44 -33.89
CA ALA A 50 29.97 -13.93 -33.55
C ALA A 50 30.48 -13.48 -32.18
N ALA A 51 30.07 -12.28 -31.70
CA ALA A 51 30.39 -11.81 -30.36
C ALA A 51 29.52 -12.50 -29.29
N ALA A 52 28.28 -12.86 -29.63
CA ALA A 52 27.39 -13.60 -28.74
C ALA A 52 27.88 -15.05 -28.48
N ALA A 53 28.58 -15.67 -29.43
CA ALA A 53 29.14 -17.02 -29.26
C ALA A 53 30.35 -17.10 -28.31
N ALA A 54 30.93 -15.98 -27.90
CA ALA A 54 32.10 -15.91 -27.01
C ALA A 54 31.75 -15.38 -25.59
N MET A 55 30.48 -15.03 -25.32
CA MET A 55 30.07 -14.53 -23.99
C MET A 55 29.73 -15.70 -23.06
N ASP A 56 30.19 -15.62 -21.81
CA ASP A 56 29.74 -16.48 -20.74
C ASP A 56 28.20 -16.48 -20.69
N PRO A 57 27.56 -17.69 -20.64
CA PRO A 57 26.09 -17.78 -20.54
C PRO A 57 25.50 -16.94 -19.41
N VAL A 58 26.15 -16.86 -18.25
CA VAL A 58 25.69 -16.06 -17.10
C VAL A 58 25.74 -14.56 -17.41
N ALA A 59 26.77 -14.10 -18.09
CA ALA A 59 26.87 -12.70 -18.53
C ALA A 59 25.78 -12.36 -19.56
N THR A 60 25.49 -13.30 -20.46
CA THR A 60 24.39 -13.17 -21.43
C THR A 60 23.04 -13.05 -20.73
N TRP A 61 22.76 -13.91 -19.73
CA TRP A 61 21.50 -13.82 -18.95
C TRP A 61 21.36 -12.47 -18.25
N GLY A 62 22.47 -11.93 -17.70
CA GLY A 62 22.48 -10.64 -17.02
C GLY A 62 22.18 -9.44 -17.92
N LEU A 63 22.26 -9.59 -19.25
CA LEU A 63 22.06 -8.49 -20.21
C LEU A 63 20.82 -8.69 -21.10
N THR A 64 20.20 -9.86 -21.08
CA THR A 64 19.06 -10.18 -21.95
C THR A 64 17.76 -9.59 -21.36
N PRO A 65 17.04 -8.71 -22.08
CA PRO A 65 15.73 -8.22 -21.69
C PRO A 65 14.72 -9.38 -21.55
N LEU A 66 13.67 -9.17 -20.75
CA LEU A 66 12.66 -10.18 -20.46
C LEU A 66 12.03 -10.80 -21.72
N ALA A 67 11.68 -9.96 -22.70
CA ALA A 67 11.10 -10.44 -23.97
C ALA A 67 11.99 -11.44 -24.72
N GLY A 68 13.30 -11.34 -24.55
CA GLY A 68 14.27 -12.29 -25.13
C GLY A 68 14.63 -13.44 -24.20
N ALA A 69 14.61 -13.21 -22.88
CA ALA A 69 14.98 -14.20 -21.88
C ALA A 69 13.85 -15.22 -21.63
N ASP A 70 12.61 -14.73 -21.59
CA ASP A 70 11.41 -15.55 -21.34
C ASP A 70 10.19 -14.91 -22.04
N PRO A 71 10.00 -15.19 -23.34
CA PRO A 71 8.87 -14.64 -24.10
C PRO A 71 7.51 -15.06 -23.55
N GLU A 72 7.40 -16.24 -22.92
CA GLU A 72 6.15 -16.74 -22.35
C GLU A 72 5.71 -15.89 -21.15
N ILE A 73 6.62 -15.60 -20.22
CA ILE A 73 6.35 -14.71 -19.09
C ILE A 73 6.12 -13.28 -19.57
N TYR A 74 6.87 -12.81 -20.58
CA TYR A 74 6.65 -11.48 -21.15
C TYR A 74 5.22 -11.34 -21.70
N ASP A 75 4.75 -12.29 -22.50
CA ASP A 75 3.38 -12.30 -23.03
C ASP A 75 2.31 -12.32 -21.94
N LEU A 76 2.54 -13.09 -20.85
CA LEU A 76 1.61 -13.12 -19.72
C LEU A 76 1.53 -11.79 -19.01
N LEU A 77 2.66 -11.12 -18.80
CA LEU A 77 2.70 -9.79 -18.20
C LEU A 77 1.98 -8.74 -19.07
N GLU A 78 2.22 -8.78 -20.40
CA GLU A 78 1.52 -7.87 -21.32
C GLU A 78 0.01 -8.16 -21.39
N ARG A 79 -0.41 -9.41 -21.27
CA ARG A 79 -1.83 -9.75 -21.17
C ARG A 79 -2.46 -9.24 -19.89
N GLU A 80 -1.77 -9.37 -18.73
CA GLU A 80 -2.27 -8.84 -17.46
C GLU A 80 -2.29 -7.30 -17.47
N LYS A 81 -1.29 -6.64 -18.03
CA LYS A 81 -1.25 -5.19 -18.24
C LYS A 81 -2.47 -4.73 -19.06
N ARG A 82 -2.76 -5.40 -20.18
CA ARG A 82 -3.96 -5.12 -20.98
C ARG A 82 -5.26 -5.37 -20.22
N ARG A 83 -5.34 -6.45 -19.40
CA ARG A 83 -6.51 -6.74 -18.56
C ARG A 83 -6.77 -5.60 -17.59
N GLN A 84 -5.76 -5.17 -16.83
CA GLN A 84 -5.88 -4.09 -15.86
C GLN A 84 -6.24 -2.75 -16.52
N ARG A 85 -5.71 -2.48 -17.72
CA ARG A 85 -6.04 -1.26 -18.49
C ARG A 85 -7.51 -1.22 -18.94
N ARG A 86 -8.05 -2.37 -19.39
CA ARG A 86 -9.40 -2.49 -19.94
C ARG A 86 -10.48 -2.76 -18.89
N GLY A 87 -10.10 -3.21 -17.70
CA GLY A 87 -11.01 -3.63 -16.65
C GLY A 87 -11.52 -2.48 -15.76
N ILE A 88 -12.72 -2.66 -15.22
CA ILE A 88 -13.26 -1.89 -14.10
C ILE A 88 -12.85 -2.62 -12.83
N GLU A 89 -11.80 -2.13 -12.15
CA GLU A 89 -11.18 -2.80 -11.01
C GLU A 89 -11.79 -2.31 -9.69
N LEU A 90 -12.65 -3.12 -9.09
CA LEU A 90 -13.44 -2.78 -7.90
C LEU A 90 -13.06 -3.62 -6.66
N ILE A 91 -11.97 -4.39 -6.70
CA ILE A 91 -11.49 -5.10 -5.50
C ILE A 91 -10.95 -4.06 -4.51
N ALA A 92 -11.59 -3.97 -3.33
CA ALA A 92 -11.30 -2.93 -2.33
C ALA A 92 -9.88 -2.98 -1.75
N SER A 93 -9.18 -4.10 -1.92
CA SER A 93 -7.79 -4.32 -1.47
C SER A 93 -6.75 -4.14 -2.57
N GLU A 94 -7.14 -3.71 -3.77
CA GLU A 94 -6.26 -3.44 -4.90
C GLU A 94 -6.18 -1.94 -5.20
N ASN A 95 -5.07 -1.56 -5.84
CA ASN A 95 -4.83 -0.20 -6.28
C ASN A 95 -3.77 -0.16 -7.37
N PHE A 96 -3.71 0.95 -8.12
CA PHE A 96 -2.65 1.22 -9.07
C PHE A 96 -1.56 2.06 -8.39
N THR A 97 -0.36 1.49 -8.27
CA THR A 97 0.79 2.21 -7.70
C THR A 97 1.45 3.13 -8.74
N SER A 98 2.36 4.00 -8.30
CA SER A 98 3.06 4.93 -9.20
C SER A 98 4.22 4.25 -9.94
N PHE A 99 4.60 4.83 -11.08
CA PHE A 99 5.75 4.38 -11.86
C PHE A 99 7.05 4.38 -11.03
N ALA A 100 7.30 5.42 -10.25
CA ALA A 100 8.48 5.49 -9.37
C ALA A 100 8.54 4.34 -8.33
N VAL A 101 7.39 3.87 -7.84
CA VAL A 101 7.31 2.68 -6.97
C VAL A 101 7.71 1.43 -7.75
N MET A 102 7.27 1.30 -9.01
CA MET A 102 7.61 0.16 -9.87
C MET A 102 9.10 0.15 -10.23
N GLU A 103 9.71 1.32 -10.53
CA GLU A 103 11.14 1.44 -10.78
C GLU A 103 11.97 0.99 -9.56
N ALA A 104 11.57 1.38 -8.36
CA ALA A 104 12.26 0.95 -7.14
C ALA A 104 12.13 -0.56 -6.92
N LEU A 105 10.98 -1.18 -7.24
CA LEU A 105 10.77 -2.62 -7.16
C LEU A 105 11.67 -3.39 -8.13
N GLY A 106 11.93 -2.87 -9.32
CA GLY A 106 12.83 -3.44 -10.32
C GLY A 106 14.31 -3.05 -10.14
N SER A 107 14.70 -2.46 -9.01
CA SER A 107 16.05 -1.95 -8.78
C SER A 107 17.03 -3.04 -8.31
N PRO A 108 18.36 -2.76 -8.39
CA PRO A 108 19.41 -3.66 -7.87
C PRO A 108 19.35 -3.91 -6.36
N LEU A 109 18.50 -3.23 -5.62
CA LEU A 109 18.27 -3.48 -4.18
C LEU A 109 17.81 -4.91 -3.90
N THR A 110 17.24 -5.60 -4.90
CA THR A 110 16.89 -7.03 -4.82
C THR A 110 18.09 -7.93 -4.59
N ASN A 111 19.31 -7.49 -4.94
CA ASN A 111 20.53 -8.28 -4.83
C ASN A 111 21.14 -8.27 -3.42
N LYS A 112 20.70 -7.34 -2.54
CA LYS A 112 21.38 -7.09 -1.26
C LYS A 112 20.72 -7.78 -0.08
N TYR A 113 21.54 -8.45 0.73
CA TYR A 113 21.15 -9.11 1.97
C TYR A 113 21.43 -8.21 3.18
N SER A 114 20.43 -8.01 4.08
CA SER A 114 20.51 -7.02 5.18
C SER A 114 19.78 -7.45 6.44
N GLU A 115 20.01 -8.69 6.91
CA GLU A 115 19.44 -9.19 8.17
C GLU A 115 19.86 -8.32 9.35
N GLY A 116 18.92 -8.06 10.26
CA GLY A 116 19.07 -7.16 11.40
C GLY A 116 18.43 -5.80 11.19
N MET A 117 18.72 -4.87 12.10
CA MET A 117 18.23 -3.50 12.05
C MET A 117 19.31 -2.54 11.53
N PRO A 118 18.97 -1.33 11.04
CA PRO A 118 19.95 -0.32 10.70
C PRO A 118 20.96 -0.08 11.82
N GLY A 119 22.25 -0.09 11.49
CA GLY A 119 23.36 0.03 12.45
C GLY A 119 23.73 -1.26 13.19
N ALA A 120 22.95 -2.33 13.04
CA ALA A 120 23.15 -3.63 13.69
C ALA A 120 22.88 -4.80 12.72
N ARG A 121 23.42 -4.72 11.50
CA ARG A 121 23.27 -5.76 10.48
C ARG A 121 24.21 -6.93 10.72
N TYR A 122 23.73 -8.13 10.37
CA TYR A 122 24.55 -9.34 10.41
C TYR A 122 25.58 -9.37 9.27
N TYR A 123 25.28 -8.76 8.12
CA TYR A 123 26.16 -8.70 6.94
C TYR A 123 26.75 -7.31 6.75
N GLY A 124 27.95 -7.24 6.11
CA GLY A 124 28.61 -5.99 5.73
C GLY A 124 28.02 -5.33 4.49
N GLY A 125 28.47 -4.10 4.19
CA GLY A 125 28.12 -3.34 2.97
C GLY A 125 26.68 -2.84 2.97
N ASN A 126 26.14 -2.47 4.14
CA ASN A 126 24.75 -2.06 4.31
C ASN A 126 24.59 -0.55 4.61
N ASP A 127 25.63 0.27 4.42
CA ASP A 127 25.56 1.70 4.75
C ASP A 127 24.41 2.41 4.02
N VAL A 128 24.31 2.22 2.69
CA VAL A 128 23.23 2.79 1.88
C VAL A 128 21.88 2.14 2.19
N ILE A 129 21.86 0.85 2.50
CA ILE A 129 20.62 0.14 2.90
C ILE A 129 20.08 0.70 4.21
N ASP A 130 20.97 1.01 5.16
CA ASP A 130 20.60 1.62 6.44
C ASP A 130 19.99 3.01 6.24
N GLU A 131 20.57 3.81 5.32
CA GLU A 131 20.01 5.11 4.95
C GLU A 131 18.61 4.97 4.35
N ILE A 132 18.40 4.03 3.43
CA ILE A 132 17.10 3.75 2.80
C ILE A 132 16.06 3.33 3.84
N GLU A 133 16.40 2.38 4.72
CA GLU A 133 15.46 1.89 5.73
C GLU A 133 15.14 2.97 6.76
N ASN A 134 16.14 3.73 7.23
CA ASN A 134 15.93 4.86 8.13
C ASN A 134 15.08 5.97 7.49
N LEU A 135 15.28 6.27 6.21
CA LEU A 135 14.43 7.19 5.46
C LEU A 135 12.98 6.67 5.38
N CYS A 136 12.79 5.39 5.11
CA CYS A 136 11.47 4.76 5.09
C CYS A 136 10.78 4.87 6.45
N ARG A 137 11.48 4.54 7.55
CA ARG A 137 10.97 4.64 8.93
C ARG A 137 10.59 6.08 9.28
N SER A 138 11.42 7.05 8.96
CA SER A 138 11.14 8.46 9.22
C SER A 138 9.92 8.97 8.44
N ARG A 139 9.81 8.59 7.15
CA ARG A 139 8.66 8.92 6.31
C ARG A 139 7.37 8.23 6.80
N ALA A 140 7.47 7.00 7.29
CA ALA A 140 6.32 6.30 7.88
C ALA A 140 5.76 7.05 9.10
N LEU A 141 6.62 7.47 10.02
CA LEU A 141 6.20 8.27 11.17
C LEU A 141 5.63 9.62 10.74
N ALA A 142 6.27 10.31 9.79
CA ALA A 142 5.83 11.60 9.29
C ALA A 142 4.47 11.53 8.56
N ALA A 143 4.25 10.51 7.72
CA ALA A 143 3.01 10.30 6.97
C ALA A 143 1.79 10.18 7.90
N PHE A 144 1.97 9.57 9.06
CA PHE A 144 0.93 9.44 10.09
C PHE A 144 1.05 10.50 11.20
N ARG A 145 1.96 11.48 11.08
CA ARG A 145 2.17 12.60 12.04
C ARG A 145 2.49 12.12 13.45
N LEU A 146 3.28 11.06 13.55
CA LEU A 146 3.67 10.45 14.82
C LEU A 146 4.94 11.09 15.37
N ASN A 147 4.95 11.35 16.68
CA ASN A 147 6.14 11.80 17.38
C ASN A 147 7.14 10.64 17.51
N PRO A 148 8.37 10.75 16.94
CA PRO A 148 9.38 9.70 17.01
C PRO A 148 9.84 9.34 18.44
N ALA A 149 9.61 10.22 19.43
CA ALA A 149 9.89 9.92 20.84
C ALA A 149 8.84 8.98 21.47
N ALA A 150 7.61 8.96 20.92
CA ALA A 150 6.49 8.18 21.46
C ALA A 150 6.13 6.97 20.59
N TRP A 151 6.56 6.93 19.32
CA TRP A 151 6.27 5.88 18.37
C TRP A 151 7.51 5.44 17.61
N GLY A 152 7.61 4.11 17.42
CA GLY A 152 8.54 3.48 16.49
C GLY A 152 7.80 2.76 15.39
N VAL A 153 8.54 2.34 14.35
CA VAL A 153 7.99 1.55 13.24
C VAL A 153 9.01 0.54 12.76
N ASN A 154 8.56 -0.69 12.52
CA ASN A 154 9.28 -1.70 11.75
C ASN A 154 8.68 -1.77 10.34
N VAL A 155 9.51 -1.60 9.32
CA VAL A 155 9.12 -1.55 7.89
C VAL A 155 9.52 -2.81 7.12
N GLN A 156 10.03 -3.83 7.80
CA GLN A 156 10.53 -5.07 7.21
C GLN A 156 9.47 -6.17 6.97
N PRO A 157 8.23 -6.16 7.53
CA PRO A 157 7.26 -7.19 7.24
C PRO A 157 6.96 -7.33 5.75
N TYR A 158 7.00 -8.57 5.22
CA TYR A 158 6.78 -8.85 3.81
C TYR A 158 5.35 -8.57 3.34
N SER A 159 4.38 -8.60 4.25
CA SER A 159 2.97 -8.29 3.98
C SER A 159 2.20 -8.09 5.30
N GLY A 160 0.88 -7.83 5.21
CA GLY A 160 0.02 -7.62 6.40
C GLY A 160 -0.12 -8.84 7.29
N SER A 161 -0.29 -10.04 6.72
CA SER A 161 -0.42 -11.26 7.55
C SER A 161 0.84 -11.57 8.36
N PRO A 162 2.06 -11.52 7.77
CA PRO A 162 3.30 -11.59 8.54
C PRO A 162 3.43 -10.47 9.59
N ALA A 163 3.05 -9.24 9.26
CA ALA A 163 3.08 -8.12 10.20
C ALA A 163 2.18 -8.38 11.43
N ASN A 164 0.95 -8.82 11.20
CA ASN A 164 0.01 -9.17 12.27
C ASN A 164 0.56 -10.30 13.14
N PHE A 165 1.04 -11.38 12.52
CA PHE A 165 1.54 -12.53 13.26
C PHE A 165 2.82 -12.20 14.04
N ALA A 166 3.72 -11.38 13.49
CA ALA A 166 4.91 -10.87 14.20
C ALA A 166 4.50 -10.02 15.42
N ALA A 167 3.54 -9.12 15.28
CA ALA A 167 3.03 -8.33 16.39
C ALA A 167 2.42 -9.23 17.49
N TYR A 168 1.68 -10.27 17.12
CA TYR A 168 1.09 -11.19 18.11
C TYR A 168 2.17 -11.99 18.85
N THR A 169 3.14 -12.56 18.14
CA THR A 169 4.22 -13.34 18.76
C THR A 169 5.18 -12.49 19.59
N ALA A 170 5.29 -11.19 19.28
CA ALA A 170 6.04 -10.24 20.09
C ALA A 170 5.38 -9.95 21.45
N LEU A 171 4.04 -9.94 21.48
CA LEU A 171 3.27 -9.42 22.60
C LEU A 171 2.60 -10.50 23.44
N LEU A 172 2.46 -11.71 22.90
CA LEU A 172 1.68 -12.80 23.48
C LEU A 172 2.52 -14.08 23.57
N ASN A 173 2.15 -14.93 24.51
CA ASN A 173 2.61 -16.32 24.56
C ASN A 173 1.64 -17.22 23.76
N PRO A 174 2.10 -18.40 23.29
CA PRO A 174 1.19 -19.41 22.74
C PRO A 174 0.00 -19.65 23.69
N HIS A 175 -1.19 -19.83 23.11
CA HIS A 175 -2.47 -20.03 23.81
C HIS A 175 -2.99 -18.81 24.60
N ASP A 176 -2.33 -17.65 24.55
CA ASP A 176 -2.95 -16.43 25.07
C ASP A 176 -4.24 -16.11 24.30
N ARG A 177 -5.19 -15.50 24.99
CA ARG A 177 -6.53 -15.22 24.48
C ARG A 177 -6.56 -13.91 23.70
N ILE A 178 -7.17 -13.95 22.50
CA ILE A 178 -7.32 -12.79 21.62
C ILE A 178 -8.79 -12.61 21.22
N MET A 179 -9.20 -11.38 20.96
CA MET A 179 -10.50 -11.06 20.37
C MET A 179 -10.32 -10.18 19.13
N GLY A 180 -10.95 -10.55 18.01
CA GLY A 180 -10.98 -9.79 16.76
C GLY A 180 -12.37 -9.80 16.14
N LEU A 181 -12.62 -8.92 15.16
CA LEU A 181 -13.89 -8.92 14.43
C LEU A 181 -14.05 -10.21 13.63
N ASP A 182 -15.21 -10.85 13.75
CA ASP A 182 -15.58 -12.07 13.02
C ASP A 182 -15.46 -11.88 11.50
N LEU A 183 -14.98 -12.90 10.76
CA LEU A 183 -14.79 -12.80 9.32
C LEU A 183 -16.09 -12.46 8.55
N PRO A 184 -17.25 -13.11 8.81
CA PRO A 184 -18.52 -12.73 8.20
C PRO A 184 -19.03 -11.34 8.61
N SER A 185 -18.52 -10.78 9.71
CA SER A 185 -18.79 -9.41 10.15
C SER A 185 -17.88 -8.37 9.51
N GLY A 186 -16.94 -8.78 8.67
CA GLY A 186 -15.98 -7.92 7.98
C GLY A 186 -14.56 -7.96 8.55
N GLY A 187 -14.24 -8.85 9.49
CA GLY A 187 -12.89 -9.05 10.01
C GLY A 187 -11.91 -9.63 9.00
N HIS A 188 -10.66 -9.81 9.40
CA HIS A 188 -9.63 -10.44 8.59
C HIS A 188 -9.30 -11.85 9.11
N LEU A 189 -8.83 -12.74 8.22
CA LEU A 189 -8.43 -14.11 8.59
C LEU A 189 -7.44 -14.14 9.75
N THR A 190 -6.45 -13.25 9.73
CA THR A 190 -5.41 -13.17 10.77
C THR A 190 -5.89 -12.62 12.11
N HIS A 191 -7.16 -12.23 12.25
CA HIS A 191 -7.75 -11.84 13.52
C HIS A 191 -8.26 -13.03 14.34
N GLY A 192 -7.81 -14.25 13.99
CA GLY A 192 -8.11 -15.48 14.74
C GLY A 192 -9.27 -16.29 14.18
N TYR A 193 -9.55 -16.22 12.87
CA TYR A 193 -10.68 -16.88 12.24
C TYR A 193 -10.61 -18.40 12.33
N TYR A 194 -11.74 -19.00 12.74
CA TYR A 194 -12.08 -20.42 12.64
C TYR A 194 -13.52 -20.59 12.16
N THR A 195 -13.83 -21.73 11.56
CA THR A 195 -15.19 -22.01 11.05
C THR A 195 -16.18 -22.26 12.16
N SER A 196 -17.49 -22.17 11.88
CA SER A 196 -18.55 -22.51 12.82
C SER A 196 -18.46 -23.93 13.38
N GLY A 197 -17.88 -24.87 12.60
CA GLY A 197 -17.59 -26.23 13.05
C GLY A 197 -16.29 -26.39 13.85
N GLY A 198 -15.66 -25.30 14.28
CA GLY A 198 -14.45 -25.30 15.11
C GLY A 198 -13.14 -25.55 14.35
N LYS A 199 -13.16 -25.69 13.00
CA LYS A 199 -11.94 -25.87 12.21
C LYS A 199 -11.14 -24.57 12.21
N LYS A 200 -9.95 -24.58 12.81
CA LYS A 200 -8.99 -23.48 12.82
C LYS A 200 -8.42 -23.28 11.41
N ILE A 201 -8.54 -22.07 10.86
CA ILE A 201 -8.13 -21.74 9.47
C ILE A 201 -6.88 -20.85 9.48
N SER A 202 -6.89 -19.79 10.29
CA SER A 202 -5.76 -18.90 10.42
C SER A 202 -4.70 -19.49 11.34
N ALA A 203 -3.41 -19.29 11.02
CA ALA A 203 -2.32 -19.59 11.95
C ALA A 203 -2.57 -18.94 13.33
N THR A 204 -3.09 -17.72 13.36
CA THR A 204 -3.46 -17.01 14.58
C THR A 204 -4.43 -17.81 15.44
N SER A 205 -5.45 -18.44 14.84
CA SER A 205 -6.39 -19.29 15.59
C SER A 205 -5.80 -20.65 16.00
N ILE A 206 -4.67 -21.05 15.41
CA ILE A 206 -3.95 -22.28 15.78
C ILE A 206 -3.10 -22.03 17.03
N TYR A 207 -2.33 -20.94 17.04
CA TYR A 207 -1.37 -20.62 18.09
C TYR A 207 -1.99 -19.90 19.30
N PHE A 208 -3.10 -19.18 19.11
CA PHE A 208 -3.78 -18.40 20.16
C PHE A 208 -5.24 -18.87 20.32
N GLU A 209 -5.80 -18.66 21.51
CA GLU A 209 -7.21 -18.92 21.74
C GLU A 209 -8.01 -17.68 21.34
N SER A 210 -8.82 -17.81 20.28
CA SER A 210 -9.55 -16.68 19.70
C SER A 210 -11.06 -16.75 19.98
N LEU A 211 -11.66 -15.65 20.40
CA LEU A 211 -13.10 -15.46 20.50
C LEU A 211 -13.50 -14.23 19.66
N PRO A 212 -14.27 -14.39 18.57
CA PRO A 212 -14.65 -13.24 17.75
C PRO A 212 -15.77 -12.42 18.39
N TYR A 213 -15.67 -11.08 18.26
CA TYR A 213 -16.82 -10.20 18.41
C TYR A 213 -17.49 -9.97 17.06
N LYS A 214 -18.74 -9.51 17.06
CA LYS A 214 -19.58 -9.50 15.87
C LYS A 214 -20.28 -8.16 15.69
N VAL A 215 -20.87 -7.98 14.51
CA VAL A 215 -21.83 -6.91 14.25
C VAL A 215 -23.23 -7.28 14.75
N SER A 216 -24.05 -6.28 14.98
CA SER A 216 -25.48 -6.45 15.24
C SER A 216 -26.19 -6.99 13.98
N ALA A 217 -27.03 -7.99 14.15
CA ALA A 217 -27.80 -8.58 13.05
C ALA A 217 -28.79 -7.61 12.42
N THR A 218 -29.25 -6.62 13.18
CA THR A 218 -30.25 -5.65 12.74
C THR A 218 -29.64 -4.46 12.02
N THR A 219 -28.51 -3.95 12.52
CA THR A 219 -27.92 -2.70 12.02
C THR A 219 -26.67 -2.92 11.15
N GLY A 220 -26.00 -4.06 11.29
CA GLY A 220 -24.71 -4.31 10.66
C GLY A 220 -23.53 -3.57 11.30
N TYR A 221 -23.74 -2.73 12.32
CA TYR A 221 -22.69 -2.06 13.08
C TYR A 221 -22.09 -2.98 14.14
N ILE A 222 -20.84 -2.74 14.53
CA ILE A 222 -20.20 -3.48 15.63
C ILE A 222 -21.02 -3.35 16.89
N ASP A 223 -21.32 -4.50 17.52
CA ASP A 223 -22.05 -4.58 18.80
C ASP A 223 -21.05 -4.42 19.95
N TYR A 224 -20.78 -3.17 20.32
CA TYR A 224 -19.79 -2.83 21.35
C TYR A 224 -20.23 -3.29 22.75
N GLU A 225 -21.53 -3.37 23.03
CA GLU A 225 -22.07 -3.87 24.29
C GLU A 225 -21.72 -5.36 24.45
N LYS A 226 -22.05 -6.17 23.45
CA LYS A 226 -21.68 -7.60 23.45
C LYS A 226 -20.19 -7.85 23.37
N LEU A 227 -19.43 -6.94 22.73
CA LEU A 227 -17.98 -7.01 22.75
C LEU A 227 -17.46 -6.85 24.19
N GLU A 228 -17.95 -5.85 24.93
CA GLU A 228 -17.57 -5.60 26.31
C GLU A 228 -17.95 -6.77 27.22
N GLU A 229 -19.19 -7.26 27.16
CA GLU A 229 -19.68 -8.43 27.90
C GLU A 229 -18.74 -9.64 27.70
N LYS A 230 -18.49 -10.00 26.44
CA LYS A 230 -17.61 -11.11 26.10
C LYS A 230 -16.17 -10.90 26.53
N ALA A 231 -15.66 -9.67 26.47
CA ALA A 231 -14.29 -9.37 26.90
C ALA A 231 -14.13 -9.53 28.40
N LEU A 232 -15.15 -9.17 29.20
CA LEU A 232 -15.16 -9.36 30.65
C LEU A 232 -15.12 -10.85 31.05
N ASP A 233 -15.85 -11.70 30.32
CA ASP A 233 -15.88 -13.15 30.56
C ASP A 233 -14.61 -13.84 30.04
N PHE A 234 -14.25 -13.57 28.79
CA PHE A 234 -13.15 -14.25 28.11
C PHE A 234 -11.77 -13.76 28.56
N ARG A 235 -11.65 -12.51 29.01
CA ARG A 235 -10.41 -11.89 29.47
C ARG A 235 -9.26 -12.02 28.47
N PRO A 236 -9.39 -11.45 27.26
CA PRO A 236 -8.33 -11.48 26.27
C PRO A 236 -7.09 -10.72 26.75
N LYS A 237 -5.92 -11.12 26.26
CA LYS A 237 -4.67 -10.36 26.37
C LYS A 237 -4.53 -9.31 25.31
N LEU A 238 -5.21 -9.51 24.15
CA LEU A 238 -5.19 -8.62 22.99
C LEU A 238 -6.60 -8.49 22.42
N ILE A 239 -7.03 -7.25 22.21
CA ILE A 239 -8.20 -6.92 21.39
C ILE A 239 -7.68 -6.34 20.06
N ILE A 240 -8.18 -6.89 18.95
CA ILE A 240 -7.79 -6.51 17.59
C ILE A 240 -8.96 -5.76 16.97
N CYS A 241 -8.76 -4.51 16.56
CA CYS A 241 -9.68 -3.74 15.74
C CYS A 241 -9.14 -3.60 14.32
N GLY A 242 -10.03 -3.24 13.39
CA GLY A 242 -9.74 -3.22 11.96
C GLY A 242 -10.49 -4.32 11.21
N GLY A 243 -10.69 -4.13 9.93
CA GLY A 243 -11.49 -5.06 9.14
C GLY A 243 -11.22 -4.95 7.64
N SER A 244 -11.59 -6.03 6.92
CA SER A 244 -11.43 -6.16 5.47
C SER A 244 -12.66 -5.73 4.68
N ALA A 245 -13.85 -5.76 5.32
CA ALA A 245 -15.12 -5.49 4.65
C ALA A 245 -16.12 -4.72 5.54
N TYR A 246 -15.67 -4.11 6.62
CA TYR A 246 -16.50 -3.27 7.48
C TYR A 246 -16.55 -1.85 6.89
N PRO A 247 -17.74 -1.35 6.48
CA PRO A 247 -17.84 -0.11 5.71
C PRO A 247 -17.97 1.15 6.57
N ARG A 248 -17.76 1.09 7.89
CA ARG A 248 -17.94 2.19 8.82
C ARG A 248 -16.66 2.53 9.57
N ASP A 249 -16.61 3.70 10.16
CA ASP A 249 -15.54 4.10 11.07
C ASP A 249 -15.59 3.29 12.37
N TRP A 250 -14.47 3.27 13.08
CA TRP A 250 -14.27 2.52 14.31
C TRP A 250 -14.32 3.45 15.50
N ASP A 251 -15.07 3.08 16.54
CA ASP A 251 -15.01 3.75 17.84
C ASP A 251 -13.82 3.22 18.66
N TYR A 252 -12.63 3.76 18.34
CA TYR A 252 -11.39 3.38 19.02
C TYR A 252 -11.40 3.74 20.50
N ALA A 253 -12.08 4.84 20.90
CA ALA A 253 -12.19 5.26 22.28
C ALA A 253 -12.93 4.19 23.11
N ARG A 254 -14.03 3.67 22.59
CA ARG A 254 -14.80 2.62 23.23
C ARG A 254 -14.03 1.30 23.30
N LEU A 255 -13.34 0.92 22.23
CA LEU A 255 -12.44 -0.26 22.22
C LEU A 255 -11.33 -0.13 23.25
N ARG A 256 -10.72 1.05 23.39
CA ARG A 256 -9.71 1.33 24.41
C ARG A 256 -10.28 1.17 25.81
N ALA A 257 -11.46 1.71 26.05
CA ALA A 257 -12.13 1.58 27.36
C ALA A 257 -12.41 0.12 27.73
N VAL A 258 -12.86 -0.70 26.77
CA VAL A 258 -13.05 -2.15 26.98
C VAL A 258 -11.72 -2.85 27.26
N ALA A 259 -10.68 -2.57 26.47
CA ALA A 259 -9.38 -3.16 26.64
C ALA A 259 -8.77 -2.81 28.02
N ASP A 260 -8.95 -1.56 28.48
CA ASP A 260 -8.48 -1.14 29.82
C ASP A 260 -9.22 -1.86 30.96
N LYS A 261 -10.54 -2.11 30.83
CA LYS A 261 -11.33 -2.84 31.83
C LYS A 261 -10.82 -4.27 32.05
N VAL A 262 -10.34 -4.93 30.99
CA VAL A 262 -9.87 -6.32 31.06
C VAL A 262 -8.35 -6.45 31.13
N GLY A 263 -7.62 -5.34 31.07
CA GLY A 263 -6.16 -5.31 31.07
C GLY A 263 -5.53 -5.82 29.76
N ALA A 264 -6.26 -5.72 28.63
CA ALA A 264 -5.78 -6.13 27.33
C ALA A 264 -4.99 -5.03 26.62
N LEU A 265 -4.09 -5.44 25.72
CA LEU A 265 -3.53 -4.57 24.70
C LEU A 265 -4.58 -4.31 23.61
N LEU A 266 -4.50 -3.15 22.96
CA LEU A 266 -5.33 -2.81 21.80
C LEU A 266 -4.43 -2.67 20.57
N LEU A 267 -4.67 -3.53 19.57
CA LEU A 267 -3.99 -3.49 18.28
C LEU A 267 -5.00 -3.12 17.18
N CYS A 268 -4.61 -2.18 16.34
CA CYS A 268 -5.38 -1.86 15.13
C CYS A 268 -4.68 -2.39 13.89
N ASP A 269 -5.36 -3.25 13.12
CA ASP A 269 -5.01 -3.55 11.74
C ASP A 269 -5.73 -2.55 10.82
N MET A 270 -5.05 -1.45 10.48
CA MET A 270 -5.60 -0.41 9.60
C MET A 270 -5.35 -0.66 8.11
N ALA A 271 -4.99 -1.89 7.71
CA ALA A 271 -4.55 -2.22 6.35
C ALA A 271 -5.47 -1.67 5.25
N HIS A 272 -6.78 -1.77 5.41
CA HIS A 272 -7.73 -1.28 4.42
C HIS A 272 -7.84 0.25 4.37
N ILE A 273 -7.72 0.91 5.51
CA ILE A 273 -7.97 2.35 5.64
C ILE A 273 -6.70 3.19 5.83
N SER A 274 -5.51 2.58 5.75
CA SER A 274 -4.24 3.27 6.05
C SER A 274 -4.02 4.53 5.23
N GLY A 275 -4.39 4.53 3.94
CA GLY A 275 -4.33 5.73 3.11
C GLY A 275 -5.30 6.82 3.57
N LEU A 276 -6.51 6.45 4.02
CA LEU A 276 -7.48 7.38 4.57
C LEU A 276 -7.00 7.96 5.90
N VAL A 277 -6.41 7.15 6.78
CA VAL A 277 -5.80 7.60 8.05
C VAL A 277 -4.64 8.56 7.77
N ALA A 278 -3.75 8.23 6.83
CA ALA A 278 -2.65 9.10 6.42
C ALA A 278 -3.14 10.46 5.90
N ALA A 279 -4.24 10.46 5.13
CA ALA A 279 -4.88 11.67 4.61
C ALA A 279 -5.77 12.41 5.62
N GLN A 280 -5.98 11.88 6.82
CA GLN A 280 -6.94 12.39 7.84
C GLN A 280 -8.41 12.34 7.38
N GLU A 281 -8.76 11.35 6.58
CA GLU A 281 -10.11 11.11 6.07
C GLU A 281 -10.80 9.92 6.79
N ALA A 282 -10.15 9.33 7.79
CA ALA A 282 -10.69 8.32 8.70
C ALA A 282 -10.24 8.57 10.13
N ALA A 283 -10.93 7.98 11.10
CA ALA A 283 -10.59 8.05 12.52
C ALA A 283 -9.15 7.56 12.77
N ASN A 284 -8.45 8.23 13.70
CA ASN A 284 -7.05 7.98 13.98
C ASN A 284 -6.85 6.88 15.04
N PRO A 285 -6.34 5.68 14.70
CA PRO A 285 -6.12 4.62 15.66
C PRO A 285 -4.93 4.88 16.61
N PHE A 286 -3.98 5.73 16.22
CA PHE A 286 -2.76 5.98 16.99
C PHE A 286 -3.01 6.69 18.33
N GLU A 287 -4.15 7.33 18.49
CA GLU A 287 -4.52 7.96 19.78
C GLU A 287 -4.82 6.91 20.85
N TYR A 288 -5.36 5.77 20.47
CA TYR A 288 -5.94 4.78 21.39
C TYR A 288 -5.18 3.46 21.44
N CYS A 289 -4.50 3.07 20.36
CA CYS A 289 -3.89 1.75 20.25
C CYS A 289 -2.48 1.69 20.81
N ASP A 290 -2.07 0.50 21.26
CA ASP A 290 -0.71 0.19 21.71
C ASP A 290 0.20 -0.13 20.52
N VAL A 291 -0.35 -0.86 19.54
CA VAL A 291 0.30 -1.27 18.29
C VAL A 291 -0.65 -1.04 17.13
N VAL A 292 -0.12 -0.62 15.98
CA VAL A 292 -0.90 -0.46 14.74
C VAL A 292 -0.17 -1.16 13.62
N THR A 293 -0.84 -2.10 12.95
CA THR A 293 -0.31 -2.79 11.77
C THR A 293 -0.99 -2.31 10.49
N THR A 294 -0.32 -2.45 9.38
CA THR A 294 -0.91 -2.15 8.06
C THR A 294 -0.22 -2.91 6.94
N THR A 295 -0.95 -3.09 5.84
CA THR A 295 -0.37 -3.30 4.51
C THR A 295 -0.06 -1.96 3.87
N THR A 296 0.75 -1.97 2.82
CA THR A 296 1.20 -0.75 2.14
C THR A 296 0.61 -0.59 0.74
N HIS A 297 -0.01 -1.64 0.20
CA HIS A 297 -0.43 -1.78 -1.19
C HIS A 297 -1.95 -1.59 -1.45
N LYS A 298 -2.74 -1.20 -0.43
CA LYS A 298 -4.18 -0.96 -0.57
C LYS A 298 -4.46 0.53 -0.75
N SER A 299 -5.22 1.17 0.14
CA SER A 299 -5.50 2.60 0.07
C SER A 299 -4.23 3.48 0.17
N LEU A 300 -3.13 2.98 0.72
CA LEU A 300 -1.84 3.69 0.77
C LEU A 300 -1.13 3.77 -0.60
N ARG A 301 -1.55 3.00 -1.61
CA ARG A 301 -1.01 3.00 -3.00
C ARG A 301 0.47 2.62 -3.14
N GLY A 302 1.06 1.95 -2.16
CA GLY A 302 2.47 1.55 -2.17
C GLY A 302 2.72 0.15 -2.75
N PRO A 303 3.97 -0.35 -2.61
CA PRO A 303 4.33 -1.71 -2.96
C PRO A 303 3.66 -2.73 -2.02
N ARG A 304 3.71 -4.01 -2.36
CA ARG A 304 3.20 -5.08 -1.50
C ARG A 304 4.19 -5.34 -0.36
N ALA A 305 3.90 -4.76 0.80
CA ALA A 305 4.66 -4.90 2.04
C ALA A 305 3.74 -4.70 3.26
N GLY A 306 4.30 -4.69 4.46
CA GLY A 306 3.63 -4.38 5.71
C GLY A 306 4.46 -3.48 6.62
N MET A 307 3.81 -2.88 7.60
CA MET A 307 4.45 -2.08 8.66
C MET A 307 3.84 -2.43 10.01
N ILE A 308 4.65 -2.33 11.06
CA ILE A 308 4.22 -2.44 12.46
C ILE A 308 4.66 -1.18 13.18
N PHE A 309 3.70 -0.36 13.59
CA PHE A 309 3.93 0.79 14.47
C PHE A 309 3.70 0.37 15.91
N TYR A 310 4.52 0.85 16.82
CA TYR A 310 4.46 0.52 18.23
C TYR A 310 4.78 1.73 19.11
N ARG A 311 4.15 1.78 20.29
CA ARG A 311 4.47 2.81 21.28
C ARG A 311 5.84 2.55 21.88
N LYS A 312 6.56 3.63 22.18
CA LYS A 312 7.85 3.62 22.87
C LYS A 312 7.97 4.77 23.87
N GLY A 313 9.06 4.77 24.63
CA GLY A 313 9.28 5.76 25.68
C GLY A 313 8.48 5.48 26.96
N PRO A 314 8.25 6.48 27.82
CA PRO A 314 7.56 6.30 29.09
C PRO A 314 6.09 5.85 28.91
N LYS A 315 5.68 4.87 29.71
CA LYS A 315 4.26 4.48 29.81
C LYS A 315 3.50 5.52 30.65
N PRO A 316 2.24 5.84 30.27
CA PRO A 316 1.37 6.63 31.15
C PRO A 316 1.25 5.96 32.53
N PRO A 317 1.25 6.74 33.62
CA PRO A 317 1.07 6.20 34.96
C PRO A 317 -0.25 5.41 35.06
N LYS A 318 -0.17 4.14 35.47
CA LYS A 318 -1.35 3.31 35.77
C LYS A 318 -1.23 2.77 37.18
N LYS A 319 -2.34 2.71 37.92
CA LYS A 319 -2.40 2.12 39.26
C LYS A 319 -1.84 0.69 39.24
N GLY A 320 -0.82 0.42 40.06
CA GLY A 320 -0.17 -0.89 40.13
C GLY A 320 0.98 -1.13 39.14
N GLN A 321 1.37 -0.14 38.34
CA GLN A 321 2.60 -0.19 37.54
C GLN A 321 3.75 0.54 38.26
N PRO A 322 5.01 0.10 38.06
CA PRO A 322 6.16 0.82 38.58
C PRO A 322 6.23 2.25 38.03
N GLU A 323 6.61 3.20 38.87
CA GLU A 323 6.90 4.56 38.43
C GLU A 323 8.08 4.55 37.45
N GLY A 324 7.96 5.30 36.33
CA GLY A 324 8.97 5.33 35.27
C GLY A 324 8.98 4.11 34.33
N ALA A 325 7.94 3.28 34.34
CA ALA A 325 7.82 2.18 33.39
C ALA A 325 7.91 2.67 31.93
N VAL A 326 8.67 1.97 31.10
CA VAL A 326 8.82 2.24 29.66
C VAL A 326 8.18 1.15 28.82
N TYR A 327 7.84 1.47 27.58
CA TYR A 327 7.42 0.46 26.61
C TYR A 327 8.62 -0.37 26.15
N ASP A 328 8.45 -1.68 26.09
CA ASP A 328 9.43 -2.68 25.63
C ASP A 328 9.06 -3.29 24.26
N TYR A 329 8.16 -2.62 23.53
CA TYR A 329 7.62 -3.14 22.28
C TYR A 329 8.61 -3.09 21.12
N GLU A 330 9.53 -2.12 21.11
CA GLU A 330 10.54 -1.99 20.05
C GLU A 330 11.38 -3.24 19.91
N ASP A 331 12.01 -3.68 21.01
CA ASP A 331 12.88 -4.85 21.01
C ASP A 331 12.09 -6.13 20.70
N LYS A 332 10.91 -6.29 21.30
CA LYS A 332 10.06 -7.46 21.10
C LYS A 332 9.57 -7.60 19.66
N ILE A 333 9.11 -6.49 19.06
CA ILE A 333 8.57 -6.50 17.68
C ILE A 333 9.71 -6.68 16.69
N ASN A 334 10.83 -5.98 16.85
CA ASN A 334 11.98 -6.15 15.98
C ASN A 334 12.51 -7.58 16.04
N PHE A 335 12.62 -8.19 17.24
CA PHE A 335 13.02 -9.58 17.41
C PHE A 335 12.02 -10.57 16.79
N ALA A 336 10.71 -10.31 16.90
CA ALA A 336 9.69 -11.16 16.31
C ALA A 336 9.72 -11.11 14.78
N VAL A 337 10.02 -9.96 14.18
CA VAL A 337 10.21 -9.85 12.73
C VAL A 337 11.48 -10.58 12.32
N PHE A 338 12.61 -10.25 12.89
CA PHE A 338 13.89 -10.90 12.68
C PHE A 338 14.63 -11.01 14.01
N PRO A 339 15.13 -12.19 14.41
CA PRO A 339 15.27 -13.43 13.62
C PRO A 339 14.09 -14.42 13.72
N SER A 340 12.98 -14.11 14.42
CA SER A 340 12.00 -15.15 14.76
C SER A 340 11.17 -15.63 13.57
N LEU A 341 10.69 -14.76 12.68
CA LEU A 341 9.74 -15.12 11.64
C LEU A 341 10.24 -14.90 10.21
N GLN A 342 11.13 -13.92 9.99
CA GLN A 342 11.63 -13.57 8.66
C GLN A 342 13.16 -13.70 8.61
N GLY A 343 13.71 -13.75 7.38
CA GLY A 343 15.13 -13.61 7.09
C GLY A 343 15.45 -12.21 6.56
N GLY A 344 16.22 -12.13 5.45
CA GLY A 344 16.63 -10.86 4.86
C GLY A 344 15.47 -9.97 4.46
N PRO A 345 15.49 -8.69 4.85
CA PRO A 345 14.52 -7.72 4.40
C PRO A 345 14.48 -7.58 2.87
N HIS A 346 13.31 -7.25 2.32
CA HIS A 346 13.15 -6.97 0.90
C HIS A 346 13.45 -5.49 0.64
N ASN A 347 14.72 -5.16 0.41
CA ASN A 347 15.20 -3.77 0.34
C ASN A 347 14.56 -2.98 -0.80
N HIS A 348 14.27 -3.62 -1.95
CA HIS A 348 13.53 -3.01 -3.07
C HIS A 348 12.10 -2.61 -2.67
N GLN A 349 11.42 -3.42 -1.85
CA GLN A 349 10.10 -3.09 -1.32
C GLN A 349 10.16 -1.94 -0.30
N ILE A 350 11.18 -1.91 0.56
CA ILE A 350 11.37 -0.83 1.55
C ILE A 350 11.65 0.51 0.86
N ALA A 351 12.49 0.52 -0.18
CA ALA A 351 12.74 1.71 -0.99
C ALA A 351 11.45 2.19 -1.71
N ALA A 352 10.72 1.27 -2.33
CA ALA A 352 9.45 1.54 -2.98
C ALA A 352 8.39 2.08 -1.99
N LEU A 353 8.37 1.54 -0.76
CA LEU A 353 7.53 2.03 0.32
C LEU A 353 7.89 3.46 0.74
N ALA A 354 9.19 3.77 0.84
CA ALA A 354 9.65 5.12 1.17
C ALA A 354 9.18 6.16 0.14
N ILE A 355 9.09 5.78 -1.15
CA ILE A 355 8.54 6.63 -2.23
C ILE A 355 7.03 6.82 -2.02
N ALA A 356 6.29 5.75 -1.81
CA ALA A 356 4.84 5.83 -1.60
C ALA A 356 4.48 6.68 -0.36
N LEU A 357 5.23 6.54 0.74
CA LEU A 357 5.04 7.35 1.94
C LEU A 357 5.30 8.84 1.69
N GLN A 358 6.29 9.18 0.86
CA GLN A 358 6.51 10.56 0.44
C GLN A 358 5.30 11.11 -0.33
N GLN A 359 4.73 10.31 -1.22
CA GLN A 359 3.53 10.69 -1.99
C GLN A 359 2.32 10.91 -1.09
N THR A 360 2.13 10.12 -0.02
CA THR A 360 1.00 10.27 0.91
C THR A 360 1.00 11.59 1.68
N MET A 361 2.14 12.25 1.80
CA MET A 361 2.27 13.54 2.49
C MET A 361 1.92 14.74 1.61
N THR A 362 1.58 14.51 0.33
CA THR A 362 1.26 15.59 -0.60
C THR A 362 -0.21 16.01 -0.55
N PRO A 363 -0.54 17.26 -0.89
CA PRO A 363 -1.92 17.72 -1.04
C PRO A 363 -2.71 16.88 -2.07
N GLY A 364 -2.05 16.41 -3.14
CA GLY A 364 -2.66 15.54 -4.15
C GLY A 364 -3.15 14.22 -3.58
N PHE A 365 -2.39 13.60 -2.68
CA PHE A 365 -2.84 12.37 -2.03
C PHE A 365 -4.04 12.61 -1.10
N LYS A 366 -4.08 13.74 -0.40
CA LYS A 366 -5.24 14.11 0.41
C LYS A 366 -6.50 14.28 -0.45
N ALA A 367 -6.37 14.96 -1.58
CA ALA A 367 -7.47 15.11 -2.55
C ALA A 367 -7.93 13.74 -3.09
N TYR A 368 -6.99 12.86 -3.45
CA TYR A 368 -7.25 11.49 -3.84
C TYR A 368 -8.04 10.71 -2.78
N ALA A 369 -7.60 10.72 -1.53
CA ALA A 369 -8.26 9.99 -0.45
C ALA A 369 -9.70 10.48 -0.20
N LYS A 370 -9.92 11.80 -0.29
CA LYS A 370 -11.25 12.40 -0.22
C LYS A 370 -12.13 11.93 -1.38
N GLN A 371 -11.58 11.89 -2.61
CA GLN A 371 -12.30 11.42 -3.79
C GLN A 371 -12.64 9.93 -3.68
N VAL A 372 -11.75 9.11 -3.12
CA VAL A 372 -12.02 7.67 -2.87
C VAL A 372 -13.26 7.49 -2.01
N LYS A 373 -13.41 8.27 -0.92
CA LYS A 373 -14.61 8.21 -0.07
C LYS A 373 -15.86 8.69 -0.82
N ALA A 374 -15.77 9.81 -1.54
CA ALA A 374 -16.87 10.35 -2.31
C ALA A 374 -17.38 9.33 -3.34
N ASN A 375 -16.49 8.68 -4.05
CA ASN A 375 -16.79 7.64 -5.04
C ASN A 375 -17.46 6.41 -4.41
N ALA A 376 -16.97 5.94 -3.26
CA ALA A 376 -17.59 4.83 -2.53
C ALA A 376 -19.01 5.19 -2.04
N VAL A 377 -19.22 6.41 -1.59
CA VAL A 377 -20.54 6.92 -1.19
C VAL A 377 -21.46 7.03 -2.41
N ALA A 378 -20.97 7.51 -3.56
CA ALA A 378 -21.76 7.67 -4.80
C ALA A 378 -22.30 6.33 -5.28
N ILE A 379 -21.44 5.31 -5.45
CA ILE A 379 -21.88 3.98 -5.89
C ILE A 379 -22.82 3.33 -4.88
N GLY A 380 -22.58 3.49 -3.57
CA GLY A 380 -23.46 2.99 -2.53
C GLY A 380 -24.86 3.61 -2.61
N LYS A 381 -24.94 4.93 -2.70
CA LYS A 381 -26.22 5.66 -2.87
C LYS A 381 -26.95 5.28 -4.15
N TYR A 382 -26.20 5.14 -5.25
CA TYR A 382 -26.78 4.72 -6.55
C TYR A 382 -27.44 3.35 -6.43
N LEU A 383 -26.74 2.35 -5.87
CA LEU A 383 -27.30 1.02 -5.70
C LEU A 383 -28.49 1.00 -4.71
N ILE A 384 -28.47 1.79 -3.65
CA ILE A 384 -29.60 1.96 -2.74
C ILE A 384 -30.81 2.57 -3.48
N SER A 385 -30.61 3.56 -4.35
CA SER A 385 -31.68 4.17 -5.15
C SER A 385 -32.37 3.19 -6.11
N LYS A 386 -31.66 2.10 -6.50
CA LYS A 386 -32.22 0.97 -7.25
C LYS A 386 -32.93 -0.07 -6.38
N GLY A 387 -33.06 0.18 -5.08
CA GLY A 387 -33.73 -0.71 -4.13
C GLY A 387 -32.83 -1.83 -3.56
N TYR A 388 -31.51 -1.76 -3.75
CA TYR A 388 -30.59 -2.76 -3.26
C TYR A 388 -30.18 -2.52 -1.81
N LYS A 389 -29.87 -3.61 -1.09
CA LYS A 389 -29.47 -3.55 0.33
C LYS A 389 -27.96 -3.50 0.46
N MET A 390 -27.42 -2.37 0.94
CA MET A 390 -26.05 -2.27 1.41
C MET A 390 -25.98 -2.62 2.89
N VAL A 391 -24.94 -3.34 3.30
CA VAL A 391 -24.65 -3.55 4.72
C VAL A 391 -24.42 -2.19 5.38
N THR A 392 -25.06 -1.93 6.52
CA THR A 392 -25.08 -0.64 7.24
C THR A 392 -25.72 0.54 6.48
N ASP A 393 -26.47 0.27 5.40
CA ASP A 393 -27.14 1.28 4.58
C ASP A 393 -26.19 2.37 4.04
N GLY A 394 -24.94 1.98 3.70
CA GLY A 394 -23.95 2.86 3.10
C GLY A 394 -22.53 2.65 3.58
N THR A 395 -21.68 3.69 3.46
CA THR A 395 -20.27 3.63 3.81
C THR A 395 -19.72 4.97 4.32
N GLU A 396 -18.68 4.90 5.14
CA GLU A 396 -17.86 6.03 5.61
C GLU A 396 -16.40 5.92 5.16
N ASN A 397 -16.06 4.87 4.38
CA ASN A 397 -14.69 4.65 3.91
C ASN A 397 -14.62 4.37 2.40
N HIS A 398 -13.69 3.55 1.95
CA HIS A 398 -13.36 3.29 0.55
C HIS A 398 -14.13 2.15 -0.11
N LEU A 399 -15.04 1.49 0.60
CA LEU A 399 -15.74 0.31 0.10
C LEU A 399 -17.22 0.31 0.48
N VAL A 400 -18.01 -0.43 -0.27
CA VAL A 400 -19.37 -0.84 0.09
C VAL A 400 -19.46 -2.37 0.12
N LEU A 401 -20.33 -2.89 0.97
CA LEU A 401 -20.65 -4.32 1.06
C LEU A 401 -22.13 -4.50 0.68
N TRP A 402 -22.36 -5.13 -0.46
CA TRP A 402 -23.69 -5.36 -1.02
C TRP A 402 -24.24 -6.70 -0.61
N ASP A 403 -25.38 -6.73 0.10
CA ASP A 403 -26.10 -7.94 0.49
C ASP A 403 -27.03 -8.39 -0.65
N LEU A 404 -26.69 -9.49 -1.32
CA LEU A 404 -27.44 -10.07 -2.44
C LEU A 404 -28.52 -11.07 -2.01
N ARG A 405 -28.58 -11.43 -0.74
CA ARG A 405 -29.52 -12.44 -0.22
C ARG A 405 -30.98 -12.07 -0.42
N PRO A 406 -31.42 -10.80 -0.28
CA PRO A 406 -32.81 -10.42 -0.60
C PRO A 406 -33.19 -10.69 -2.06
N LEU A 407 -32.22 -10.77 -2.97
CA LEU A 407 -32.43 -11.10 -4.39
C LEU A 407 -32.40 -12.61 -4.66
N GLY A 408 -32.11 -13.44 -3.65
CA GLY A 408 -31.87 -14.87 -3.82
C GLY A 408 -30.63 -15.19 -4.65
N LEU A 409 -29.67 -14.26 -4.73
CA LEU A 409 -28.39 -14.43 -5.41
C LEU A 409 -27.28 -14.71 -4.39
N THR A 410 -26.18 -15.26 -4.89
CA THR A 410 -24.93 -15.45 -4.14
C THR A 410 -23.81 -14.67 -4.78
N GLY A 411 -22.83 -14.23 -3.97
CA GLY A 411 -21.71 -13.42 -4.44
C GLY A 411 -20.90 -14.08 -5.55
N ASN A 412 -20.74 -15.40 -5.52
CA ASN A 412 -19.99 -16.12 -6.55
C ASN A 412 -20.65 -16.11 -7.94
N LYS A 413 -21.98 -15.94 -8.04
CA LYS A 413 -22.65 -15.79 -9.34
C LYS A 413 -22.40 -14.41 -9.93
N VAL A 414 -22.55 -13.37 -9.11
CA VAL A 414 -22.31 -11.98 -9.52
C VAL A 414 -20.83 -11.78 -9.85
N GLU A 415 -19.92 -12.29 -9.02
CA GLU A 415 -18.47 -12.26 -9.30
C GLU A 415 -18.14 -12.86 -10.67
N LYS A 416 -18.64 -14.06 -10.97
CA LYS A 416 -18.37 -14.74 -12.27
C LYS A 416 -18.93 -13.99 -13.48
N LEU A 417 -20.14 -13.45 -13.37
CA LEU A 417 -20.74 -12.68 -14.47
C LEU A 417 -19.99 -11.38 -14.70
N CYS A 418 -19.68 -10.65 -13.64
CA CYS A 418 -18.92 -9.40 -13.69
C CYS A 418 -17.53 -9.63 -14.33
N ASP A 419 -16.84 -10.72 -13.97
CA ASP A 419 -15.55 -11.09 -14.55
C ASP A 419 -15.62 -11.25 -16.08
N LEU A 420 -16.68 -11.87 -16.60
CA LEU A 420 -16.93 -11.98 -18.04
C LEU A 420 -17.20 -10.63 -18.72
N CYS A 421 -17.63 -9.63 -17.95
CA CYS A 421 -17.86 -8.27 -18.40
C CYS A 421 -16.65 -7.34 -18.19
N HIS A 422 -15.50 -7.87 -17.79
CA HIS A 422 -14.32 -7.10 -17.38
C HIS A 422 -14.58 -6.14 -16.20
N ILE A 423 -15.46 -6.53 -15.29
CA ILE A 423 -15.71 -5.84 -14.03
C ILE A 423 -15.19 -6.74 -12.91
N THR A 424 -14.05 -6.40 -12.34
CA THR A 424 -13.38 -7.20 -11.31
C THR A 424 -13.83 -6.74 -9.93
N LEU A 425 -14.58 -7.61 -9.22
CA LEU A 425 -14.99 -7.43 -7.83
C LEU A 425 -14.85 -8.77 -7.10
N ASN A 426 -15.05 -8.81 -5.79
CA ASN A 426 -14.98 -10.09 -5.09
C ASN A 426 -16.26 -10.42 -4.33
N LYS A 427 -16.61 -11.72 -4.35
CA LYS A 427 -17.58 -12.27 -3.40
C LYS A 427 -17.10 -12.06 -1.98
N ASN A 428 -18.01 -11.74 -1.08
CA ASN A 428 -17.72 -11.48 0.32
C ASN A 428 -18.81 -11.99 1.23
N ALA A 429 -18.43 -12.58 2.37
CA ALA A 429 -19.40 -12.99 3.38
C ALA A 429 -20.12 -11.76 3.97
N VAL A 430 -21.39 -11.96 4.28
CA VAL A 430 -22.23 -11.03 5.02
C VAL A 430 -22.61 -11.69 6.34
N PHE A 431 -22.77 -10.91 7.39
CA PHE A 431 -23.15 -11.45 8.69
C PHE A 431 -24.37 -12.38 8.58
N GLY A 432 -24.26 -13.58 9.15
CA GLY A 432 -25.27 -14.64 9.04
C GLY A 432 -25.02 -15.66 7.93
N ASP A 433 -24.00 -15.47 7.07
CA ASP A 433 -23.63 -16.50 6.10
C ASP A 433 -23.02 -17.72 6.79
N SER A 434 -23.45 -18.90 6.35
CA SER A 434 -22.99 -20.20 6.87
C SER A 434 -21.69 -20.68 6.21
N SER A 435 -21.34 -20.15 5.02
CA SER A 435 -20.19 -20.59 4.23
C SER A 435 -19.49 -19.45 3.51
N ALA A 436 -18.17 -19.37 3.66
CA ALA A 436 -17.31 -18.45 2.90
C ALA A 436 -17.14 -18.85 1.42
N LEU A 437 -17.49 -20.08 1.03
CA LEU A 437 -17.38 -20.55 -0.36
C LEU A 437 -18.56 -20.11 -1.23
N SER A 438 -19.71 -19.88 -0.63
CA SER A 438 -20.92 -19.36 -1.31
C SER A 438 -21.49 -18.19 -0.51
N PRO A 439 -20.75 -17.08 -0.40
CA PRO A 439 -21.16 -15.95 0.42
C PRO A 439 -22.34 -15.20 -0.20
N GLY A 440 -23.14 -14.56 0.66
CA GLY A 440 -24.34 -13.83 0.28
C GLY A 440 -24.11 -12.43 -0.26
N GLY A 441 -22.87 -11.96 -0.32
CA GLY A 441 -22.57 -10.59 -0.75
C GLY A 441 -21.41 -10.46 -1.72
N VAL A 442 -21.24 -9.24 -2.21
CA VAL A 442 -20.04 -8.77 -2.93
C VAL A 442 -19.52 -7.51 -2.28
N ARG A 443 -18.19 -7.36 -2.27
CA ARG A 443 -17.48 -6.18 -1.80
C ARG A 443 -17.01 -5.37 -3.01
N ILE A 444 -17.24 -4.06 -2.98
CA ILE A 444 -16.92 -3.13 -4.04
C ILE A 444 -16.06 -2.01 -3.44
N GLY A 445 -14.92 -1.73 -4.04
CA GLY A 445 -13.98 -0.69 -3.59
C GLY A 445 -13.77 0.40 -4.61
N ALA A 446 -13.44 1.59 -4.13
CA ALA A 446 -13.20 2.76 -4.98
C ALA A 446 -11.72 3.09 -5.28
N PRO A 447 -10.69 2.60 -4.53
CA PRO A 447 -9.34 3.11 -4.68
C PRO A 447 -8.73 3.00 -6.08
N ALA A 448 -8.83 1.84 -6.72
CA ALA A 448 -8.20 1.59 -8.02
C ALA A 448 -8.75 2.50 -9.12
N MET A 449 -10.08 2.60 -9.23
CA MET A 449 -10.70 3.43 -10.26
C MET A 449 -10.55 4.93 -9.97
N THR A 450 -10.50 5.32 -8.70
CA THR A 450 -10.12 6.70 -8.33
C THR A 450 -8.68 7.01 -8.72
N SER A 451 -7.75 6.07 -8.60
CA SER A 451 -6.38 6.22 -9.10
C SER A 451 -6.32 6.44 -10.62
N ARG A 452 -7.32 5.96 -11.36
CA ARG A 452 -7.49 6.21 -12.80
C ARG A 452 -8.24 7.52 -13.11
N GLY A 453 -8.52 8.35 -12.11
CA GLY A 453 -9.14 9.65 -12.26
C GLY A 453 -10.67 9.65 -12.32
N LEU A 454 -11.35 8.52 -12.04
CA LEU A 454 -12.79 8.46 -12.02
C LEU A 454 -13.35 9.22 -10.82
N VAL A 455 -14.49 9.88 -11.03
CA VAL A 455 -15.21 10.68 -10.03
C VAL A 455 -16.62 10.11 -9.81
N GLU A 456 -17.43 10.76 -8.96
CA GLU A 456 -18.73 10.27 -8.50
C GLU A 456 -19.66 9.85 -9.65
N LYS A 457 -19.73 10.65 -10.74
CA LYS A 457 -20.58 10.32 -11.91
C LYS A 457 -20.15 9.04 -12.62
N ASP A 458 -18.86 8.80 -12.69
CA ASP A 458 -18.32 7.58 -13.27
C ASP A 458 -18.68 6.37 -12.39
N PHE A 459 -18.67 6.55 -11.06
CA PHE A 459 -19.09 5.50 -10.12
C PHE A 459 -20.60 5.26 -10.10
N GLU A 460 -21.43 6.26 -10.39
CA GLU A 460 -22.86 6.08 -10.66
C GLU A 460 -23.05 5.25 -11.94
N GLN A 461 -22.28 5.50 -12.98
CA GLN A 461 -22.31 4.70 -14.22
C GLN A 461 -21.85 3.26 -13.97
N ILE A 462 -20.79 3.06 -13.17
CA ILE A 462 -20.38 1.71 -12.72
C ILE A 462 -21.52 1.04 -11.93
N GLY A 463 -22.22 1.79 -11.09
CA GLY A 463 -23.41 1.32 -10.38
C GLY A 463 -24.51 0.84 -11.33
N GLU A 464 -24.72 1.53 -12.46
CA GLU A 464 -25.67 1.09 -13.51
C GLU A 464 -25.20 -0.21 -14.17
N PHE A 465 -23.91 -0.38 -14.48
CA PHE A 465 -23.38 -1.65 -15.00
C PHE A 465 -23.59 -2.81 -14.03
N LEU A 466 -23.39 -2.56 -12.72
CA LEU A 466 -23.65 -3.56 -11.69
C LEU A 466 -25.15 -3.89 -11.55
N HIS A 467 -26.04 -2.91 -11.73
CA HIS A 467 -27.47 -3.13 -11.81
C HIS A 467 -27.84 -4.04 -12.99
N GLN A 468 -27.31 -3.78 -14.17
CA GLN A 468 -27.50 -4.63 -15.36
C GLN A 468 -26.94 -6.04 -15.13
N ALA A 469 -25.72 -6.16 -14.57
CA ALA A 469 -25.11 -7.45 -14.23
C ALA A 469 -26.00 -8.30 -13.31
N VAL A 470 -26.55 -7.70 -12.26
CA VAL A 470 -27.48 -8.39 -11.34
C VAL A 470 -28.78 -8.78 -12.04
N THR A 471 -29.30 -7.92 -12.91
CA THR A 471 -30.50 -8.23 -13.71
C THR A 471 -30.28 -9.44 -14.62
N ILE A 472 -29.13 -9.49 -15.30
CA ILE A 472 -28.73 -10.65 -16.12
C ILE A 472 -28.57 -11.90 -15.24
N CYS A 473 -27.95 -11.79 -14.06
CA CYS A 473 -27.85 -12.89 -13.10
C CYS A 473 -29.23 -13.47 -12.71
N LEU A 474 -30.20 -12.61 -12.46
CA LEU A 474 -31.57 -13.02 -12.11
C LEU A 474 -32.27 -13.74 -13.26
N ASN A 475 -32.13 -13.24 -14.50
CA ASN A 475 -32.67 -13.87 -15.71
C ASN A 475 -32.05 -15.26 -15.93
N ILE A 476 -30.72 -15.37 -15.90
CA ILE A 476 -30.03 -16.65 -16.03
C ILE A 476 -30.49 -17.64 -14.93
N GLN A 477 -30.61 -17.16 -13.69
CA GLN A 477 -31.06 -18.02 -12.59
C GLN A 477 -32.51 -18.49 -12.77
N LYS A 478 -33.37 -17.66 -13.34
CA LYS A 478 -34.77 -18.00 -13.64
C LYS A 478 -34.86 -19.06 -14.74
N GLU A 479 -34.03 -18.95 -15.79
CA GLU A 479 -34.05 -19.82 -16.96
C GLU A 479 -33.32 -21.16 -16.71
N HIS A 480 -32.18 -21.12 -16.05
CA HIS A 480 -31.29 -22.29 -15.93
C HIS A 480 -31.29 -22.93 -14.53
N GLY A 481 -31.79 -22.21 -13.51
CA GLY A 481 -31.89 -22.71 -12.14
C GLY A 481 -30.93 -22.08 -11.14
N LYS A 482 -31.22 -22.33 -9.85
CA LYS A 482 -30.51 -21.69 -8.71
C LYS A 482 -29.14 -22.29 -8.39
N LEU A 483 -28.86 -23.53 -8.80
CA LEU A 483 -27.57 -24.16 -8.52
C LEU A 483 -26.46 -23.53 -9.37
N LEU A 484 -25.29 -23.32 -8.80
CA LEU A 484 -24.16 -22.70 -9.52
C LEU A 484 -23.78 -23.43 -10.81
N LYS A 485 -23.85 -24.79 -10.80
CA LYS A 485 -23.59 -25.61 -11.99
C LYS A 485 -24.56 -25.32 -13.15
N ASP A 486 -25.83 -25.07 -12.83
CA ASP A 486 -26.87 -24.79 -13.82
C ASP A 486 -26.80 -23.32 -14.28
N PHE A 487 -26.61 -22.39 -13.35
CA PHE A 487 -26.34 -20.99 -13.63
C PHE A 487 -25.16 -20.82 -14.60
N ASN A 488 -24.06 -21.56 -14.42
CA ASN A 488 -22.90 -21.50 -15.31
C ASN A 488 -23.21 -21.86 -16.77
N LYS A 489 -24.26 -22.65 -17.05
CA LYS A 489 -24.68 -22.97 -18.42
C LYS A 489 -25.22 -21.73 -19.15
N GLY A 490 -25.93 -20.84 -18.42
CA GLY A 490 -26.48 -19.62 -18.98
C GLY A 490 -25.45 -18.48 -19.15
N LEU A 491 -24.22 -18.67 -18.68
CA LEU A 491 -23.14 -17.69 -18.90
C LEU A 491 -22.51 -17.83 -20.30
N VAL A 492 -22.62 -19.01 -20.93
CA VAL A 492 -21.94 -19.29 -22.21
C VAL A 492 -22.73 -18.69 -23.37
N ASN A 493 -22.04 -17.92 -24.24
CA ASN A 493 -22.61 -17.30 -25.44
C ASN A 493 -23.85 -16.41 -25.12
N ASN A 494 -23.84 -15.73 -24.00
CA ASN A 494 -24.93 -14.87 -23.57
C ASN A 494 -24.76 -13.45 -24.13
N LYS A 495 -25.68 -13.04 -24.99
CA LYS A 495 -25.63 -11.73 -25.68
C LYS A 495 -25.73 -10.54 -24.73
N ASP A 496 -26.45 -10.66 -23.62
CA ASP A 496 -26.57 -9.57 -22.64
C ASP A 496 -25.24 -9.34 -21.93
N ILE A 497 -24.46 -10.40 -21.65
CA ILE A 497 -23.10 -10.32 -21.12
C ILE A 497 -22.16 -9.65 -22.13
N GLU A 498 -22.25 -10.01 -23.42
CA GLU A 498 -21.45 -9.39 -24.49
C GLU A 498 -21.76 -7.89 -24.63
N ASN A 499 -23.04 -7.54 -24.59
CA ASN A 499 -23.49 -6.15 -24.64
C ASN A 499 -22.99 -5.33 -23.43
N LEU A 500 -23.13 -5.86 -22.22
CA LEU A 500 -22.64 -5.20 -21.01
C LEU A 500 -21.13 -5.02 -21.04
N ARG A 501 -20.38 -6.03 -21.49
CA ARG A 501 -18.93 -5.95 -21.68
C ARG A 501 -18.54 -4.83 -22.66
N ALA A 502 -19.24 -4.73 -23.79
CA ALA A 502 -18.99 -3.67 -24.77
C ALA A 502 -19.28 -2.27 -24.21
N GLN A 503 -20.36 -2.09 -23.45
CA GLN A 503 -20.68 -0.83 -22.77
C GLN A 503 -19.59 -0.43 -21.77
N GLY A 504 -19.11 -1.36 -20.94
CA GLY A 504 -18.04 -1.13 -19.98
C GLY A 504 -16.74 -0.69 -20.66
N ALA A 505 -16.37 -1.33 -21.76
CA ALA A 505 -15.19 -0.97 -22.53
C ALA A 505 -15.28 0.44 -23.15
N MET A 506 -16.46 0.87 -23.60
CA MET A 506 -16.68 2.23 -24.12
C MET A 506 -16.58 3.29 -23.01
N ALA A 507 -17.13 3.02 -21.84
CA ALA A 507 -17.11 3.96 -20.71
C ALA A 507 -15.71 4.21 -20.15
N LEU A 508 -14.80 3.27 -20.33
CA LEU A 508 -13.42 3.37 -19.85
C LEU A 508 -12.44 3.92 -20.90
N ARG A 509 -12.88 4.15 -22.15
CA ARG A 509 -12.02 4.81 -23.12
C ARG A 509 -11.58 6.15 -22.53
N PRO A 510 -10.29 6.37 -22.34
CA PRO A 510 -9.82 7.67 -21.87
C PRO A 510 -10.24 8.72 -22.89
N HIS A 511 -10.47 9.95 -22.45
CA HIS A 511 -10.46 11.12 -23.31
C HIS A 511 -9.02 11.41 -23.80
N THR A 512 -8.23 10.39 -24.08
CA THR A 512 -6.92 10.50 -24.68
C THR A 512 -7.09 10.41 -26.18
N HIS A 513 -6.63 11.44 -26.87
CA HIS A 513 -6.50 11.49 -28.31
C HIS A 513 -5.68 10.30 -28.81
N ASP A 514 -6.15 9.77 -29.94
CA ASP A 514 -5.50 8.94 -30.93
C ASP A 514 -5.35 7.43 -30.62
N ASP A 515 -5.87 6.71 -31.60
CA ASP A 515 -5.94 5.24 -31.73
C ASP A 515 -4.57 4.57 -32.04
N ASP A 516 -3.44 5.19 -31.69
CA ASP A 516 -2.12 4.60 -31.89
C ASP A 516 -1.79 3.66 -30.74
N ASP A 517 -1.93 2.37 -31.02
CA ASP A 517 -1.78 1.23 -30.10
C ASP A 517 -0.34 0.99 -29.58
N ASP A 518 0.63 1.83 -29.93
CA ASP A 518 2.07 1.55 -29.72
C ASP A 518 2.73 2.30 -28.56
N ASP A 519 2.02 3.15 -27.79
CA ASP A 519 2.62 3.86 -26.65
C ASP A 519 2.34 3.10 -25.33
N ASP A 520 3.00 1.96 -25.18
CA ASP A 520 2.85 1.06 -24.02
C ASP A 520 3.29 1.69 -22.69
N ASP A 521 4.11 2.73 -22.71
CA ASP A 521 4.58 3.44 -21.52
C ASP A 521 3.55 4.45 -20.97
N ALA A 522 2.59 4.91 -21.78
CA ALA A 522 1.56 5.87 -21.37
C ALA A 522 0.55 5.31 -20.33
N PHE A 523 0.47 3.99 -20.15
CA PHE A 523 -0.41 3.39 -19.13
C PHE A 523 -0.09 3.84 -17.71
N TRP A 524 1.19 4.05 -17.40
CA TRP A 524 1.64 4.47 -16.07
C TRP A 524 1.59 6.00 -15.89
N ILE A 525 1.52 6.74 -16.99
CA ILE A 525 1.36 8.19 -16.98
C ILE A 525 -0.13 8.46 -16.98
N LEU A 526 -0.70 8.63 -15.80
CA LEU A 526 -2.09 9.07 -15.60
C LEU A 526 -2.21 10.54 -16.00
N SER A 527 -2.06 10.85 -17.27
CA SER A 527 -2.47 12.12 -17.86
C SER A 527 -3.96 12.04 -18.17
N THR A 528 -4.81 12.11 -17.15
CA THR A 528 -6.21 12.40 -17.42
C THR A 528 -6.36 13.91 -17.64
N PRO A 529 -7.16 14.36 -18.61
CA PRO A 529 -7.45 15.79 -18.81
C PRO A 529 -8.04 16.49 -17.57
N LYS A 530 -8.52 15.70 -16.59
CA LYS A 530 -9.04 16.21 -15.31
C LYS A 530 -7.93 16.49 -14.29
N GLN A 531 -6.72 15.93 -14.47
CA GLN A 531 -5.57 16.25 -13.61
C GLN A 531 -5.07 17.68 -13.86
N ASP A 532 -5.23 18.22 -15.06
CA ASP A 532 -4.96 19.63 -15.38
C ASP A 532 -5.89 20.60 -14.63
N ARG A 533 -7.08 20.15 -14.21
CA ARG A 533 -7.96 20.97 -13.35
C ARG A 533 -7.57 20.96 -11.88
N LEU A 534 -6.80 19.96 -11.42
CA LEU A 534 -6.29 19.89 -10.03
C LEU A 534 -4.87 20.47 -9.90
N ILE A 535 -4.13 20.55 -11.01
CA ILE A 535 -2.81 21.19 -11.08
C ILE A 535 -2.92 22.63 -11.62
N SER A 536 -4.13 23.12 -11.84
CA SER A 536 -4.34 24.47 -12.34
C SER A 536 -3.92 25.53 -11.30
N ALA A 537 -2.92 26.28 -11.65
CA ALA A 537 -2.60 27.63 -11.35
C ALA A 537 -1.44 27.97 -10.38
N PRO A 538 -1.05 27.22 -9.32
CA PRO A 538 0.09 27.72 -8.52
C PRO A 538 1.46 27.41 -9.12
N CYS A 539 1.62 26.27 -9.86
CA CYS A 539 2.92 25.91 -10.39
C CYS A 539 3.30 26.66 -11.67
N VAL A 540 2.35 26.91 -12.57
CA VAL A 540 2.61 27.65 -13.81
C VAL A 540 2.79 29.15 -13.49
N SER A 541 1.98 29.68 -12.55
CA SER A 541 2.15 31.06 -12.07
C SER A 541 3.46 31.25 -11.33
N GLY A 542 3.92 30.25 -10.56
CA GLY A 542 5.21 30.27 -9.87
C GLY A 542 6.39 30.22 -10.85
N LEU A 543 6.29 29.44 -11.92
CA LEU A 543 7.35 29.35 -12.93
C LEU A 543 7.42 30.61 -13.79
N VAL A 544 6.29 31.18 -14.18
CA VAL A 544 6.22 32.44 -14.92
C VAL A 544 6.67 33.60 -14.02
N ALA A 545 6.27 33.62 -12.74
CA ALA A 545 6.76 34.60 -11.78
C ALA A 545 8.26 34.48 -11.50
N PHE A 546 8.79 33.25 -11.45
CA PHE A 546 10.22 33.01 -11.28
C PHE A 546 11.03 33.43 -12.52
N LEU A 547 10.54 33.15 -13.72
CA LEU A 547 11.16 33.61 -14.95
C LEU A 547 11.04 35.13 -15.15
N SER A 548 9.93 35.74 -14.76
CA SER A 548 9.77 37.20 -14.76
C SER A 548 10.63 37.88 -13.70
N PHE A 549 10.76 37.27 -12.52
CA PHE A 549 11.64 37.78 -11.46
C PHE A 549 13.12 37.65 -11.83
N ALA A 550 13.51 36.49 -12.42
CA ALA A 550 14.87 36.30 -12.93
C ALA A 550 15.17 37.22 -14.09
N GLY A 551 14.24 37.47 -14.99
CA GLY A 551 14.40 38.44 -16.10
C GLY A 551 14.51 39.89 -15.62
N SER A 552 13.72 40.28 -14.62
CA SER A 552 13.78 41.63 -14.03
C SER A 552 15.06 41.88 -13.23
N LEU A 553 15.58 40.85 -12.53
CA LEU A 553 16.88 40.93 -11.86
C LEU A 553 18.03 41.02 -12.88
N PHE A 554 17.90 40.35 -14.02
CA PHE A 554 18.92 40.35 -15.07
C PHE A 554 18.99 41.69 -15.81
N LEU A 555 17.86 42.33 -16.06
CA LEU A 555 17.78 43.69 -16.63
C LEU A 555 18.25 44.78 -15.66
N GLY A 556 18.07 44.57 -14.36
CA GLY A 556 18.56 45.49 -13.33
C GLY A 556 20.10 45.48 -13.15
N VAL A 557 20.72 44.33 -13.39
CA VAL A 557 22.19 44.18 -13.26
C VAL A 557 22.94 44.69 -14.50
N VAL A 558 22.32 44.63 -15.68
CA VAL A 558 22.97 45.09 -16.94
C VAL A 558 22.99 46.60 -17.06
N SER A 559 22.19 47.34 -16.31
CA SER A 559 22.14 48.80 -16.36
C SER A 559 23.17 49.50 -15.46
N HIS A 560 23.99 48.77 -14.67
CA HIS A 560 24.83 49.42 -13.67
C HIS A 560 26.34 49.08 -13.67
N GLU A 561 26.87 48.20 -14.53
CA GLU A 561 28.34 48.01 -14.60
C GLU A 561 28.86 47.62 -15.98
N SER A 562 30.08 48.11 -16.27
CA SER A 562 30.82 48.10 -17.51
C SER A 562 31.10 46.72 -18.15
N TYR A 563 31.13 46.68 -19.46
CA TYR A 563 31.29 45.60 -20.44
C TYR A 563 32.44 44.58 -20.24
N GLY A 564 33.18 44.61 -19.14
CA GLY A 564 34.36 43.73 -18.96
C GLY A 564 34.11 42.36 -18.30
N ASN A 565 33.01 42.16 -17.60
CA ASN A 565 32.80 40.98 -16.76
C ASN A 565 31.70 39.99 -17.24
N VAL A 566 31.04 40.30 -18.35
CA VAL A 566 29.89 39.51 -18.83
C VAL A 566 30.30 38.15 -19.39
N SER A 567 31.49 38.07 -20.00
CA SER A 567 32.00 36.82 -20.59
C SER A 567 32.37 35.72 -19.56
N ARG A 568 32.76 36.10 -18.34
CA ARG A 568 33.08 35.12 -17.27
C ARG A 568 31.84 34.56 -16.55
N VAL A 569 30.77 35.33 -16.46
CA VAL A 569 29.49 34.89 -15.86
C VAL A 569 28.77 33.94 -16.79
N PHE A 570 28.86 34.14 -18.11
CA PHE A 570 28.28 33.24 -19.09
C PHE A 570 28.93 31.85 -19.12
N ALA A 571 30.23 31.74 -18.92
CA ALA A 571 30.93 30.45 -18.89
C ALA A 571 30.59 29.59 -17.66
N HIS A 572 30.20 30.22 -16.54
CA HIS A 572 29.87 29.48 -15.32
C HIS A 572 28.39 29.05 -15.27
N ASN A 573 27.48 29.74 -15.95
CA ASN A 573 26.05 29.41 -15.96
C ASN A 573 25.67 28.42 -17.08
N ASN A 574 26.48 28.25 -18.11
CA ASN A 574 26.20 27.23 -19.15
C ASN A 574 26.24 25.79 -18.60
N SER A 575 26.97 25.52 -17.51
CA SER A 575 26.98 24.22 -16.88
C SER A 575 25.67 23.93 -16.11
N VAL A 576 25.03 24.95 -15.56
CA VAL A 576 23.75 24.79 -14.83
C VAL A 576 22.55 24.66 -15.79
N VAL A 577 22.58 25.42 -16.89
CA VAL A 577 21.53 25.33 -17.92
C VAL A 577 21.65 24.01 -18.68
N SER A 578 22.84 23.49 -18.94
CA SER A 578 23.04 22.17 -19.56
C SER A 578 22.60 21.03 -18.64
N ALA A 579 22.76 21.16 -17.32
CA ALA A 579 22.31 20.15 -16.36
C ALA A 579 20.78 20.10 -16.20
N LEU A 580 20.11 21.22 -16.41
CA LEU A 580 18.62 21.30 -16.36
C LEU A 580 17.95 20.84 -17.68
N LEU A 581 18.69 20.86 -18.79
CA LEU A 581 18.19 20.45 -20.12
C LEU A 581 18.41 18.96 -20.42
N CYS A 582 19.15 18.24 -19.60
CA CYS A 582 19.45 16.80 -19.79
C CYS A 582 18.47 15.84 -19.11
N SER A 583 17.35 16.30 -18.53
CA SER A 583 16.29 15.40 -18.10
C SER A 583 15.29 15.17 -19.24
N HIS A 584 15.05 13.92 -19.56
CA HIS A 584 14.34 13.36 -20.74
C HIS A 584 12.93 13.92 -21.08
N HIS A 585 12.47 14.97 -20.41
CA HIS A 585 11.09 15.48 -20.57
C HIS A 585 10.96 16.85 -21.26
N TYR A 586 12.02 17.39 -21.88
CA TYR A 586 12.00 18.77 -22.43
C TYR A 586 12.38 18.90 -23.91
N HIS A 587 12.38 17.82 -24.68
CA HIS A 587 12.70 17.87 -26.11
C HIS A 587 11.72 18.75 -26.94
N LEU A 588 10.50 18.91 -26.52
CA LEU A 588 9.49 19.74 -27.21
C LEU A 588 9.64 21.24 -26.95
N LEU A 589 10.26 21.65 -25.83
CA LEU A 589 10.49 23.07 -25.56
C LEU A 589 11.73 23.63 -26.27
N CYS A 590 12.74 22.80 -26.52
CA CYS A 590 13.97 23.23 -27.22
C CYS A 590 13.77 23.58 -28.70
N SER A 591 12.82 22.93 -29.40
CA SER A 591 12.58 23.18 -30.82
C SER A 591 11.87 24.51 -31.12
N HIS A 592 11.20 25.11 -30.13
CA HIS A 592 10.44 26.35 -30.34
C HIS A 592 11.07 27.60 -29.69
N ILE A 593 12.02 27.45 -28.76
CA ILE A 593 12.63 28.57 -28.05
C ILE A 593 14.01 28.94 -28.60
N LEU A 594 14.73 27.97 -29.13
CA LEU A 594 16.08 28.22 -29.71
C LEU A 594 16.11 29.07 -30.97
N PRO A 595 15.15 29.05 -31.90
CA PRO A 595 15.16 29.95 -33.05
C PRO A 595 14.93 31.43 -32.69
N SER A 596 14.32 31.70 -31.54
CA SER A 596 14.01 33.08 -31.12
C SER A 596 15.21 33.77 -30.42
N LEU A 597 16.20 33.01 -29.99
CA LEU A 597 17.43 33.53 -29.34
C LEU A 597 18.61 33.72 -30.31
N ALA A 598 18.51 33.21 -31.53
CA ALA A 598 19.53 33.36 -32.57
C ALA A 598 19.39 34.62 -33.44
N MET A 599 18.45 35.51 -33.12
CA MET A 599 18.19 36.74 -33.86
C MET A 599 18.31 38.01 -33.00
N VAL A 600 19.22 38.02 -32.03
CA VAL A 600 19.61 39.26 -31.35
C VAL A 600 21.15 39.26 -31.31
N ASP A 601 21.74 39.71 -32.40
CA ASP A 601 23.04 40.34 -32.43
C ASP A 601 22.91 41.83 -32.18
#